data_8f12cb99ff73524a3ab3c7f24f08982a
#
_entry.id   8f12cb99ff73524a3ab3c7f24f08982a
#
_cell.length_a   1.000
_cell.length_b   1.000
_cell.length_c   1.000
_cell.angle_alpha   90.00
_cell.angle_beta   90.00
_cell.angle_gamma   90.00
#
_symmetry.space_group_name_H-M   'P 1'
#
loop_
_entity.id
_entity.type
_entity.pdbx_description
1 polymer ?
#
loop_
_entity_poly.entity_id
_entity_poly.type
_entity_poly.pdbx_seq_one_letter_code
_entity_poly.pdbx_strand_id
1 'polypeptide(L)'
;MEVLVVGNTAYVDDDFCAKAFPEDHVQVVAAQDTRRDESSPHASWKELLQHLDQAYEFDRVVYLSNYLTPHTDTVGDIELLRSVFRACAGRRVQLLYVAGPAGAEGAADAAGRTGKGIIARAANDLCRYYAAREGVQTKILRVPFLYTASAALEDPFLVPLLDACLTGSVALQGAQDAAFPLLCAEELAVLVRRIFDSWDGNFETLDVADAFHRTAGEVGDALKALFPGLAVAYGDSAGYTLSLIHISEPTR
;
A
#
# COMPACT_ATOMS: atom_id res chain seq x y z
N MET A 1 -13.41 -16.94 -10.42
CA MET A 1 -13.36 -15.65 -11.13
C MET A 1 -11.92 -15.36 -11.55
N GLU A 2 -11.72 -14.50 -12.55
CA GLU A 2 -10.37 -14.05 -12.91
C GLU A 2 -10.05 -12.77 -12.15
N VAL A 3 -8.96 -12.78 -11.41
CA VAL A 3 -8.55 -11.68 -10.53
C VAL A 3 -7.16 -11.17 -10.93
N LEU A 4 -7.03 -9.86 -11.10
CA LEU A 4 -5.75 -9.19 -11.29
C LEU A 4 -5.36 -8.45 -10.01
N VAL A 5 -4.19 -8.76 -9.47
CA VAL A 5 -3.55 -7.96 -8.41
C VAL A 5 -2.37 -7.22 -9.03
N VAL A 6 -2.38 -5.91 -9.00
CA VAL A 6 -1.40 -5.06 -9.69
C VAL A 6 -0.94 -3.90 -8.83
N GLY A 7 0.27 -3.43 -9.06
CA GLY A 7 0.85 -2.28 -8.36
C GLY A 7 1.95 -2.68 -7.40
N ASN A 8 1.92 -2.16 -6.19
CA ASN A 8 2.90 -2.50 -5.16
C ASN A 8 2.62 -3.86 -4.55
N THR A 9 3.24 -4.89 -5.10
CA THR A 9 3.03 -6.29 -4.68
C THR A 9 3.99 -6.75 -3.57
N ALA A 10 4.72 -5.84 -2.94
CA ALA A 10 5.67 -6.17 -1.86
C ALA A 10 5.00 -6.90 -0.66
N TYR A 11 3.68 -6.77 -0.54
CA TYR A 11 2.89 -7.40 0.52
C TYR A 11 1.99 -8.54 0.01
N VAL A 12 2.17 -8.95 -1.25
CA VAL A 12 1.34 -9.97 -1.89
C VAL A 12 2.18 -11.23 -2.10
N ASP A 13 1.87 -12.24 -1.34
CA ASP A 13 2.41 -13.59 -1.45
C ASP A 13 1.29 -14.62 -1.70
N ASP A 14 1.66 -15.88 -1.76
CA ASP A 14 0.70 -16.96 -1.95
C ASP A 14 -0.32 -17.02 -0.81
N ASP A 15 0.08 -16.69 0.42
CA ASP A 15 -0.78 -16.64 1.60
C ASP A 15 -1.82 -15.51 1.49
N PHE A 16 -1.39 -14.33 1.03
CA PHE A 16 -2.31 -13.23 0.74
C PHE A 16 -3.35 -13.65 -0.30
N CYS A 17 -2.90 -14.21 -1.43
CA CYS A 17 -3.79 -14.64 -2.51
C CYS A 17 -4.77 -15.72 -2.04
N ALA A 18 -4.30 -16.73 -1.29
CA ALA A 18 -5.14 -17.79 -0.76
C ALA A 18 -6.19 -17.29 0.24
N LYS A 19 -5.88 -16.26 1.03
CA LYS A 19 -6.82 -15.65 1.98
C LYS A 19 -7.82 -14.71 1.30
N ALA A 20 -7.35 -13.90 0.35
CA ALA A 20 -8.18 -12.93 -0.35
C ALA A 20 -9.09 -13.59 -1.41
N PHE A 21 -8.60 -14.62 -2.08
CA PHE A 21 -9.24 -15.21 -3.27
C PHE A 21 -9.12 -16.75 -3.28
N PRO A 22 -9.68 -17.47 -2.29
CA PRO A 22 -9.43 -18.90 -2.10
C PRO A 22 -9.94 -19.80 -3.24
N GLU A 23 -10.87 -19.32 -4.04
CA GLU A 23 -11.52 -20.09 -5.12
C GLU A 23 -11.30 -19.45 -6.52
N ASP A 24 -10.54 -18.36 -6.58
CA ASP A 24 -10.36 -17.57 -7.79
C ASP A 24 -8.98 -17.85 -8.42
N HIS A 25 -8.89 -17.64 -9.73
CA HIS A 25 -7.61 -17.63 -10.43
C HIS A 25 -6.99 -16.22 -10.32
N VAL A 26 -5.84 -16.13 -9.65
CA VAL A 26 -5.19 -14.85 -9.36
C VAL A 26 -3.94 -14.68 -10.20
N GLN A 27 -3.85 -13.56 -10.91
CA GLN A 27 -2.63 -13.10 -11.56
C GLN A 27 -2.06 -11.91 -10.79
N VAL A 28 -0.79 -12.00 -10.38
CA VAL A 28 -0.08 -10.93 -9.67
C VAL A 28 0.93 -10.29 -10.59
N VAL A 29 0.91 -8.95 -10.67
CA VAL A 29 1.82 -8.17 -11.51
C VAL A 29 2.42 -7.01 -10.74
N ALA A 30 3.72 -7.06 -10.53
CA ALA A 30 4.45 -6.01 -9.84
C ALA A 30 4.57 -4.74 -10.71
N ALA A 31 4.31 -3.57 -10.11
CA ALA A 31 4.54 -2.28 -10.76
C ALA A 31 6.03 -1.95 -10.93
N GLN A 32 6.88 -2.60 -10.16
CA GLN A 32 8.33 -2.37 -10.13
C GLN A 32 9.08 -3.64 -10.51
N ASP A 33 9.61 -3.63 -11.72
CA ASP A 33 10.69 -4.52 -12.13
C ASP A 33 12.02 -3.78 -11.91
N THR A 34 12.41 -3.60 -10.66
CA THR A 34 13.70 -2.98 -10.31
C THR A 34 14.83 -4.00 -10.21
N ARG A 35 14.52 -5.27 -10.24
CA ARG A 35 15.50 -6.37 -10.34
C ARG A 35 15.14 -7.23 -11.55
N ARG A 36 15.78 -6.94 -12.69
CA ARG A 36 15.87 -7.89 -13.79
C ARG A 36 16.62 -9.13 -13.32
N ASP A 37 15.94 -10.02 -12.65
CA ASP A 37 16.32 -11.41 -12.63
C ASP A 37 15.57 -12.07 -13.78
N GLU A 38 16.30 -12.45 -14.83
CA GLU A 38 15.75 -13.07 -16.05
C GLU A 38 15.03 -14.41 -15.77
N SER A 39 15.02 -14.85 -14.52
CA SER A 39 14.38 -16.08 -14.06
C SER A 39 12.98 -15.87 -13.44
N SER A 40 12.52 -14.62 -13.27
CA SER A 40 11.21 -14.35 -12.67
C SER A 40 10.07 -14.53 -13.69
N PRO A 41 9.04 -15.34 -13.38
CA PRO A 41 7.88 -15.53 -14.26
C PRO A 41 6.94 -14.32 -14.31
N HIS A 42 7.28 -13.21 -13.65
CA HIS A 42 6.44 -12.01 -13.60
C HIS A 42 6.67 -11.17 -14.86
N ALA A 43 5.64 -11.08 -15.68
CA ALA A 43 5.62 -10.15 -16.82
C ALA A 43 5.86 -8.72 -16.33
N SER A 44 6.73 -7.97 -17.02
CA SER A 44 6.91 -6.56 -16.70
C SER A 44 5.59 -5.82 -16.91
N TRP A 45 5.33 -4.76 -16.13
CA TRP A 45 4.10 -3.96 -16.28
C TRP A 45 3.91 -3.43 -17.72
N LYS A 46 5.00 -3.21 -18.48
CA LYS A 46 4.95 -2.82 -19.90
C LYS A 46 4.42 -3.93 -20.79
N GLU A 47 4.80 -5.17 -20.53
CA GLU A 47 4.26 -6.34 -21.21
C GLU A 47 2.80 -6.55 -20.84
N LEU A 48 2.46 -6.41 -19.55
CA LEU A 48 1.08 -6.46 -19.12
C LEU A 48 0.22 -5.43 -19.83
N LEU A 49 0.65 -4.15 -19.89
CA LEU A 49 -0.10 -3.10 -20.57
C LEU A 49 -0.29 -3.37 -22.07
N GLN A 50 0.68 -4.00 -22.72
CA GLN A 50 0.56 -4.43 -24.12
C GLN A 50 -0.44 -5.57 -24.31
N HIS A 51 -0.63 -6.41 -23.29
CA HIS A 51 -1.52 -7.57 -23.34
C HIS A 51 -2.89 -7.32 -22.72
N LEU A 52 -3.05 -6.32 -21.84
CA LEU A 52 -4.34 -5.99 -21.21
C LEU A 52 -5.46 -5.71 -22.25
N ASP A 53 -5.11 -5.17 -23.39
CA ASP A 53 -6.08 -4.91 -24.47
C ASP A 53 -6.47 -6.16 -25.25
N GLN A 54 -5.76 -7.28 -25.12
CA GLN A 54 -5.90 -8.43 -26.03
C GLN A 54 -6.32 -9.76 -25.40
N ALA A 55 -6.12 -10.00 -24.11
CA ALA A 55 -6.17 -11.39 -23.63
C ALA A 55 -6.90 -11.65 -22.30
N TYR A 56 -7.16 -10.67 -21.46
CA TYR A 56 -7.64 -10.99 -20.11
C TYR A 56 -9.00 -10.38 -19.79
N GLU A 57 -9.97 -11.24 -19.55
CA GLU A 57 -11.27 -10.88 -18.98
C GLU A 57 -11.17 -11.00 -17.46
N PHE A 58 -10.72 -9.94 -16.79
CA PHE A 58 -10.77 -9.89 -15.34
C PHE A 58 -12.16 -9.51 -14.85
N ASP A 59 -12.63 -10.23 -13.84
CA ASP A 59 -13.85 -9.89 -13.11
C ASP A 59 -13.56 -8.88 -11.99
N ARG A 60 -12.37 -9.03 -11.39
CA ARG A 60 -11.93 -8.25 -10.23
C ARG A 60 -10.51 -7.75 -10.41
N VAL A 61 -10.25 -6.53 -9.99
CA VAL A 61 -8.91 -5.93 -9.98
C VAL A 61 -8.63 -5.36 -8.60
N VAL A 62 -7.48 -5.72 -8.01
CA VAL A 62 -6.93 -5.05 -6.83
C VAL A 62 -5.71 -4.26 -7.26
N TYR A 63 -5.78 -2.95 -7.11
CA TYR A 63 -4.66 -2.06 -7.37
C TYR A 63 -4.05 -1.60 -6.05
N LEU A 64 -2.81 -2.00 -5.79
CA LEU A 64 -2.05 -1.61 -4.61
C LEU A 64 -1.19 -0.39 -4.95
N SER A 65 -1.52 0.73 -4.37
CA SER A 65 -0.80 1.99 -4.62
C SER A 65 0.66 1.91 -4.15
N ASN A 66 1.56 2.51 -4.93
CA ASN A 66 2.95 2.70 -4.52
C ASN A 66 3.11 3.62 -3.30
N TYR A 67 2.05 4.32 -2.91
CA TYR A 67 2.03 5.10 -1.67
C TYR A 67 2.27 4.26 -0.42
N LEU A 68 2.02 2.96 -0.51
CA LEU A 68 2.21 2.01 0.60
C LEU A 68 3.69 1.76 0.94
N THR A 69 4.63 2.22 0.09
CA THR A 69 6.08 2.12 0.33
C THR A 69 6.80 3.47 0.26
N PRO A 70 7.89 3.66 1.03
CA PRO A 70 8.52 4.97 1.18
C PRO A 70 9.31 5.49 -0.04
N HIS A 71 9.67 4.65 -1.02
CA HIS A 71 10.72 4.99 -2.02
C HIS A 71 10.32 4.83 -3.49
N THR A 72 9.06 5.03 -3.85
CA THR A 72 8.59 4.68 -5.19
C THR A 72 8.27 5.87 -6.09
N ASP A 73 8.41 5.67 -7.40
CA ASP A 73 7.97 6.61 -8.44
C ASP A 73 6.45 6.75 -8.41
N THR A 74 6.00 7.88 -7.86
CA THR A 74 4.57 8.16 -7.69
C THR A 74 3.91 8.62 -8.99
N VAL A 75 4.66 9.12 -9.95
CA VAL A 75 4.12 9.53 -11.27
C VAL A 75 3.82 8.30 -12.11
N GLY A 76 4.74 7.35 -12.16
CA GLY A 76 4.53 6.07 -12.84
C GLY A 76 3.32 5.30 -12.28
N ASP A 77 3.05 5.42 -10.97
CA ASP A 77 1.87 4.82 -10.33
C ASP A 77 0.55 5.35 -10.93
N ILE A 78 0.45 6.67 -11.16
CA ILE A 78 -0.74 7.26 -11.79
C ILE A 78 -0.90 6.82 -13.25
N GLU A 79 0.18 6.72 -14.00
CA GLU A 79 0.14 6.26 -15.39
C GLU A 79 -0.31 4.80 -15.48
N LEU A 80 0.19 3.96 -14.59
CA LEU A 80 -0.24 2.56 -14.50
C LEU A 80 -1.71 2.45 -14.09
N LEU A 81 -2.14 3.14 -13.04
CA LEU A 81 -3.52 3.16 -12.59
C LEU A 81 -4.48 3.59 -13.72
N ARG A 82 -4.12 4.65 -14.44
CA ARG A 82 -4.90 5.11 -15.61
C ARG A 82 -5.00 4.04 -16.69
N SER A 83 -3.91 3.32 -16.94
CA SER A 83 -3.87 2.28 -17.96
C SER A 83 -4.74 1.09 -17.56
N VAL A 84 -4.71 0.68 -16.27
CA VAL A 84 -5.61 -0.35 -15.73
C VAL A 84 -7.07 0.07 -15.86
N PHE A 85 -7.40 1.31 -15.51
CA PHE A 85 -8.77 1.80 -15.69
C PHE A 85 -9.23 1.78 -17.15
N ARG A 86 -8.35 2.16 -18.09
CA ARG A 86 -8.69 2.09 -19.53
C ARG A 86 -8.98 0.66 -20.00
N ALA A 87 -8.24 -0.32 -19.49
CA ALA A 87 -8.49 -1.72 -19.79
C ALA A 87 -9.82 -2.21 -19.18
N CYS A 88 -10.25 -1.64 -18.04
CA CYS A 88 -11.52 -1.96 -17.40
C CYS A 88 -12.73 -1.24 -18.02
N ALA A 89 -12.53 -0.13 -18.73
CA ALA A 89 -13.60 0.70 -19.27
C ALA A 89 -14.50 -0.09 -20.23
N GLY A 90 -15.82 0.07 -20.09
CA GLY A 90 -16.83 -0.67 -20.87
C GLY A 90 -17.01 -2.13 -20.50
N ARG A 91 -16.33 -2.61 -19.46
CA ARG A 91 -16.45 -3.98 -18.92
C ARG A 91 -17.10 -3.96 -17.53
N ARG A 92 -17.68 -5.07 -17.13
CA ARG A 92 -18.22 -5.23 -15.76
C ARG A 92 -17.13 -5.71 -14.81
N VAL A 93 -16.20 -4.82 -14.50
CA VAL A 93 -15.07 -5.11 -13.60
C VAL A 93 -15.27 -4.39 -12.28
N GLN A 94 -15.01 -5.07 -11.18
CA GLN A 94 -14.91 -4.50 -9.85
C GLN A 94 -13.44 -4.14 -9.58
N LEU A 95 -13.12 -2.84 -9.40
CA LEU A 95 -11.77 -2.38 -9.11
C LEU A 95 -11.67 -1.85 -7.69
N LEU A 96 -10.83 -2.49 -6.88
CA LEU A 96 -10.48 -2.03 -5.54
C LEU A 96 -9.11 -1.33 -5.59
N TYR A 97 -9.11 -0.01 -5.37
CA TYR A 97 -7.89 0.77 -5.22
C TYR A 97 -7.49 0.85 -3.74
N VAL A 98 -6.38 0.22 -3.38
CA VAL A 98 -5.83 0.25 -2.01
C VAL A 98 -4.86 1.42 -1.91
N ALA A 99 -5.24 2.42 -1.13
CA ALA A 99 -4.53 3.67 -0.94
C ALA A 99 -3.88 3.73 0.46
N GLY A 100 -2.94 4.64 0.65
CA GLY A 100 -2.41 4.99 1.96
C GLY A 100 -3.44 5.63 2.88
N PRO A 101 -3.09 5.91 4.13
CA PRO A 101 -4.01 6.34 5.17
C PRO A 101 -4.72 7.65 4.82
N ALA A 102 -5.92 7.80 5.36
CA ALA A 102 -6.68 9.05 5.31
C ALA A 102 -5.83 10.19 5.89
N GLY A 103 -5.74 11.32 5.19
CA GLY A 103 -4.85 12.42 5.60
C GLY A 103 -3.47 12.40 4.94
N ALA A 104 -3.03 11.30 4.34
CA ALA A 104 -1.85 11.30 3.48
C ALA A 104 -1.99 12.32 2.33
N GLU A 105 -3.22 12.56 1.89
CA GLU A 105 -3.58 13.61 0.92
C GLU A 105 -3.43 15.03 1.49
N GLY A 106 -3.44 15.16 2.81
CA GLY A 106 -3.37 16.42 3.55
C GLY A 106 -2.15 16.55 4.45
N ALA A 107 -1.21 15.58 4.43
CA ALA A 107 0.08 15.71 5.10
C ALA A 107 0.84 16.89 4.47
N ALA A 108 0.61 18.02 5.07
CA ALA A 108 0.89 19.33 4.53
C ALA A 108 2.35 19.71 4.82
N ASP A 109 3.07 20.06 3.78
CA ASP A 109 3.93 21.23 3.86
C ASP A 109 3.08 22.45 4.30
N ALA A 110 3.68 23.55 4.72
CA ALA A 110 2.97 24.79 5.08
C ALA A 110 2.05 25.33 3.96
N ALA A 111 2.08 24.74 2.78
CA ALA A 111 1.22 24.98 1.63
C ALA A 111 0.20 23.86 1.36
N GLY A 112 0.13 22.81 2.20
CA GLY A 112 -0.82 21.70 2.07
C GLY A 112 -0.47 20.72 0.95
N ARG A 113 0.78 20.63 0.49
CA ARG A 113 1.09 19.90 -0.74
C ARG A 113 2.44 19.20 -0.68
N THR A 114 2.50 18.01 -0.15
CA THR A 114 3.59 17.11 -0.50
C THR A 114 3.36 16.55 -1.90
N GLY A 115 4.42 16.23 -2.64
CA GLY A 115 4.29 15.55 -3.95
C GLY A 115 3.42 14.30 -3.85
N LYS A 116 3.58 13.51 -2.80
CA LYS A 116 2.76 12.32 -2.52
C LYS A 116 1.29 12.65 -2.31
N GLY A 117 0.95 13.70 -1.56
CA GLY A 117 -0.43 14.11 -1.36
C GLY A 117 -1.12 14.61 -2.65
N ILE A 118 -0.37 15.23 -3.57
CA ILE A 118 -0.88 15.60 -4.89
C ILE A 118 -1.21 14.36 -5.70
N ILE A 119 -0.33 13.37 -5.71
CA ILE A 119 -0.52 12.12 -6.44
C ILE A 119 -1.68 11.30 -5.86
N ALA A 120 -1.79 11.21 -4.53
CA ALA A 120 -2.91 10.53 -3.88
C ALA A 120 -4.27 11.16 -4.27
N ARG A 121 -4.35 12.49 -4.32
CA ARG A 121 -5.57 13.18 -4.81
C ARG A 121 -5.84 12.88 -6.28
N ALA A 122 -4.82 12.92 -7.13
CA ALA A 122 -4.98 12.60 -8.55
C ALA A 122 -5.48 11.16 -8.76
N ALA A 123 -4.99 10.20 -7.98
CA ALA A 123 -5.47 8.82 -8.01
C ALA A 123 -6.93 8.71 -7.59
N ASN A 124 -7.33 9.39 -6.51
CA ASN A 124 -8.72 9.42 -6.08
C ASN A 124 -9.66 10.05 -7.11
N ASP A 125 -9.21 11.13 -7.75
CA ASP A 125 -9.99 11.80 -8.81
C ASP A 125 -10.10 10.91 -10.06
N LEU A 126 -9.06 10.15 -10.41
CA LEU A 126 -9.15 9.12 -11.45
C LEU A 126 -10.18 8.04 -11.10
N CYS A 127 -10.16 7.50 -9.89
CA CYS A 127 -11.14 6.52 -9.43
C CYS A 127 -12.58 7.04 -9.60
N ARG A 128 -12.84 8.27 -9.14
CA ARG A 128 -14.14 8.93 -9.28
C ARG A 128 -14.54 9.15 -10.73
N TYR A 129 -13.61 9.59 -11.56
CA TYR A 129 -13.85 9.83 -12.99
C TYR A 129 -14.29 8.55 -13.69
N TYR A 130 -13.52 7.46 -13.55
CA TYR A 130 -13.82 6.19 -14.22
C TYR A 130 -15.09 5.54 -13.69
N ALA A 131 -15.39 5.67 -12.41
CA ALA A 131 -16.65 5.21 -11.85
C ALA A 131 -17.85 5.99 -12.44
N ALA A 132 -17.74 7.31 -12.51
CA ALA A 132 -18.84 8.18 -12.92
C ALA A 132 -19.06 8.25 -14.44
N ARG A 133 -17.99 8.11 -15.25
CA ARG A 133 -18.03 8.34 -16.69
C ARG A 133 -17.88 7.09 -17.53
N GLU A 134 -17.08 6.14 -17.05
CA GLU A 134 -16.75 4.93 -17.80
C GLU A 134 -17.44 3.69 -17.22
N GLY A 135 -18.20 3.84 -16.13
CA GLY A 135 -18.98 2.78 -15.51
C GLY A 135 -18.16 1.67 -14.84
N VAL A 136 -16.87 1.90 -14.55
CA VAL A 136 -16.04 0.96 -13.79
C VAL A 136 -16.47 0.98 -12.34
N GLN A 137 -16.95 -0.15 -11.82
CA GLN A 137 -17.30 -0.24 -10.40
C GLN A 137 -16.01 -0.11 -9.56
N THR A 138 -15.90 0.96 -8.77
CA THR A 138 -14.65 1.29 -8.10
C THR A 138 -14.88 1.55 -6.62
N LYS A 139 -14.10 0.88 -5.76
CA LYS A 139 -13.98 1.23 -4.34
C LYS A 139 -12.56 1.67 -4.04
N ILE A 140 -12.42 2.65 -3.15
CA ILE A 140 -11.15 3.09 -2.59
C ILE A 140 -11.07 2.55 -1.17
N LEU A 141 -10.06 1.75 -0.86
CA LEU A 141 -9.76 1.29 0.48
C LEU A 141 -8.54 2.03 0.99
N ARG A 142 -8.73 2.92 1.96
CA ARG A 142 -7.64 3.61 2.64
C ARG A 142 -7.17 2.77 3.81
N VAL A 143 -5.91 2.38 3.78
CA VAL A 143 -5.33 1.52 4.80
C VAL A 143 -4.20 2.23 5.53
N PRO A 144 -3.94 1.85 6.79
CA PRO A 144 -2.74 2.28 7.50
C PRO A 144 -1.48 1.76 6.83
N PHE A 145 -0.33 1.96 7.48
CA PHE A 145 0.92 1.38 7.02
C PHE A 145 0.86 -0.14 7.08
N LEU A 146 1.23 -0.76 5.97
CA LEU A 146 1.25 -2.21 5.86
C LEU A 146 2.56 -2.77 6.40
N TYR A 147 2.46 -3.94 7.02
CA TYR A 147 3.60 -4.79 7.33
C TYR A 147 3.23 -6.25 7.07
N THR A 148 4.23 -7.08 6.90
CA THR A 148 4.04 -8.53 6.77
C THR A 148 4.95 -9.28 7.74
N ALA A 149 4.43 -10.36 8.30
CA ALA A 149 5.22 -11.29 9.11
C ALA A 149 5.95 -12.34 8.25
N SER A 150 5.72 -12.37 6.95
CA SER A 150 6.38 -13.31 6.03
C SER A 150 7.87 -13.02 5.96
N ALA A 151 8.68 -13.94 6.45
CA ALA A 151 10.14 -13.84 6.41
C ALA A 151 10.73 -13.92 4.98
N ALA A 152 9.91 -14.29 3.99
CA ALA A 152 10.32 -14.39 2.59
C ALA A 152 10.32 -13.04 1.87
N LEU A 153 9.71 -12.01 2.47
CA LEU A 153 9.55 -10.71 1.85
C LEU A 153 10.51 -9.70 2.48
N GLU A 154 11.18 -8.94 1.63
CA GLU A 154 11.90 -7.74 2.03
C GLU A 154 10.88 -6.65 2.37
N ASP A 155 10.26 -6.75 3.55
CA ASP A 155 9.26 -5.78 3.99
C ASP A 155 9.86 -4.38 4.04
N PRO A 156 9.36 -3.44 3.22
CA PRO A 156 9.96 -2.11 3.11
C PRO A 156 9.78 -1.25 4.36
N PHE A 157 8.98 -1.69 5.31
CA PHE A 157 8.79 -1.03 6.60
C PHE A 157 9.57 -1.76 7.72
N LEU A 158 9.40 -3.07 7.85
CA LEU A 158 10.01 -3.83 8.95
C LEU A 158 11.53 -3.94 8.82
N VAL A 159 12.05 -4.14 7.61
CA VAL A 159 13.51 -4.31 7.41
C VAL A 159 14.28 -3.06 7.87
N PRO A 160 13.97 -1.85 7.42
CA PRO A 160 14.65 -0.65 7.91
C PRO A 160 14.44 -0.40 9.42
N LEU A 161 13.26 -0.76 9.94
CA LEU A 161 12.99 -0.63 11.38
C LEU A 161 13.87 -1.58 12.19
N LEU A 162 13.99 -2.84 11.77
CA LEU A 162 14.84 -3.84 12.42
C LEU A 162 16.32 -3.46 12.32
N ASP A 163 16.78 -2.96 11.18
CA ASP A 163 18.15 -2.48 11.00
C ASP A 163 18.44 -1.32 11.95
N ALA A 164 17.53 -0.37 12.12
CA ALA A 164 17.67 0.70 13.09
C ALA A 164 17.74 0.16 14.53
N CYS A 165 16.90 -0.83 14.87
CA CYS A 165 16.95 -1.47 16.19
C CYS A 165 18.29 -2.20 16.43
N LEU A 166 18.83 -2.87 15.43
CA LEU A 166 20.13 -3.54 15.51
C LEU A 166 21.30 -2.56 15.67
N THR A 167 21.18 -1.34 15.16
CA THR A 167 22.18 -0.27 15.41
C THR A 167 22.09 0.36 16.79
N GLY A 168 21.10 -0.01 17.59
CA GLY A 168 20.91 0.42 18.97
C GLY A 168 20.12 1.71 19.14
N SER A 169 19.60 2.30 18.06
CA SER A 169 18.75 3.49 18.15
C SER A 169 17.69 3.52 17.04
N VAL A 170 16.48 3.94 17.38
CA VAL A 170 15.39 4.16 16.45
C VAL A 170 14.68 5.48 16.76
N ALA A 171 14.31 6.22 15.72
CA ALA A 171 13.48 7.40 15.83
C ALA A 171 12.09 7.09 15.25
N LEU A 172 11.07 7.09 16.11
CA LEU A 172 9.68 6.98 15.69
C LEU A 172 9.14 8.40 15.48
N GLN A 173 8.54 8.63 14.32
CA GLN A 173 7.92 9.93 14.05
C GLN A 173 6.58 10.04 14.78
N GLY A 174 6.30 11.21 15.30
CA GLY A 174 5.12 11.48 16.11
C GLY A 174 5.40 11.50 17.60
N ALA A 175 4.53 12.18 18.34
CA ALA A 175 4.57 12.19 19.80
C ALA A 175 4.36 10.79 20.36
N GLN A 176 4.82 10.53 21.56
CA GLN A 176 4.74 9.20 22.18
C GLN A 176 3.32 8.67 22.29
N ASP A 177 2.34 9.55 22.50
CA ASP A 177 0.90 9.25 22.56
C ASP A 177 0.19 9.31 21.20
N ALA A 178 0.91 9.67 20.13
CA ALA A 178 0.34 9.69 18.80
C ALA A 178 -0.02 8.28 18.31
N ALA A 179 -1.15 8.17 17.63
CA ALA A 179 -1.56 6.91 17.01
C ALA A 179 -0.52 6.45 15.99
N PHE A 180 -0.18 5.17 16.07
CA PHE A 180 0.72 4.49 15.16
C PHE A 180 -0.07 3.42 14.38
N PRO A 181 -0.71 3.82 13.29
CA PRO A 181 -1.62 2.92 12.59
C PRO A 181 -0.83 1.90 11.75
N LEU A 182 -0.98 0.63 12.08
CA LEU A 182 -0.39 -0.50 11.38
C LEU A 182 -1.47 -1.50 11.00
N LEU A 183 -1.35 -2.11 9.83
CA LEU A 183 -2.19 -3.19 9.35
C LEU A 183 -1.33 -4.33 8.80
N CYS A 184 -1.59 -5.55 9.25
CA CYS A 184 -0.92 -6.73 8.71
C CYS A 184 -1.45 -7.07 7.31
N ALA A 185 -0.57 -7.51 6.42
CA ALA A 185 -0.95 -7.88 5.06
C ALA A 185 -2.00 -9.00 5.02
N GLU A 186 -1.94 -9.93 5.99
CA GLU A 186 -2.94 -11.00 6.12
C GLU A 186 -4.32 -10.48 6.52
N GLU A 187 -4.38 -9.43 7.33
CA GLU A 187 -5.65 -8.77 7.68
C GLU A 187 -6.18 -7.98 6.49
N LEU A 188 -5.30 -7.33 5.71
CA LEU A 188 -5.68 -6.71 4.44
C LEU A 188 -6.30 -7.72 3.48
N ALA A 189 -5.72 -8.92 3.35
CA ALA A 189 -6.28 -9.97 2.50
C ALA A 189 -7.73 -10.34 2.90
N VAL A 190 -8.00 -10.47 4.20
CA VAL A 190 -9.35 -10.72 4.72
C VAL A 190 -10.30 -9.56 4.42
N LEU A 191 -9.83 -8.32 4.54
CA LEU A 191 -10.63 -7.13 4.19
C LEU A 191 -10.96 -7.09 2.70
N VAL A 192 -9.97 -7.34 1.84
CA VAL A 192 -10.16 -7.41 0.38
C VAL A 192 -11.24 -8.42 0.03
N ARG A 193 -11.17 -9.64 0.59
CA ARG A 193 -12.20 -10.67 0.40
C ARG A 193 -13.58 -10.18 0.80
N ARG A 194 -13.73 -9.64 2.02
CA ARG A 194 -15.02 -9.15 2.52
C ARG A 194 -15.61 -8.04 1.67
N ILE A 195 -14.76 -7.13 1.15
CA ILE A 195 -15.21 -6.06 0.26
C ILE A 195 -15.78 -6.62 -1.04
N PHE A 196 -15.11 -7.59 -1.65
CA PHE A 196 -15.61 -8.22 -2.87
C PHE A 196 -16.85 -9.08 -2.63
N ASP A 197 -16.93 -9.79 -1.52
CA ASP A 197 -18.09 -10.63 -1.17
C ASP A 197 -19.36 -9.79 -0.87
N SER A 198 -19.19 -8.55 -0.41
CA SER A 198 -20.28 -7.61 -0.10
C SER A 198 -20.33 -6.40 -1.03
N TRP A 199 -19.83 -6.58 -2.27
CA TRP A 199 -19.75 -5.44 -3.20
C TRP A 199 -21.12 -4.91 -3.58
N ASP A 200 -21.35 -3.64 -3.34
CA ASP A 200 -22.52 -2.88 -3.75
C ASP A 200 -22.13 -1.52 -4.33
N GLY A 201 -23.02 -0.94 -5.11
CA GLY A 201 -22.83 0.39 -5.69
C GLY A 201 -21.70 0.49 -6.73
N ASN A 202 -21.55 1.70 -7.28
CA ASN A 202 -20.56 1.99 -8.32
C ASN A 202 -19.30 2.67 -7.80
N PHE A 203 -19.41 3.41 -6.69
CA PHE A 203 -18.28 4.13 -6.11
C PHE A 203 -18.44 4.29 -4.60
N GLU A 204 -17.40 3.97 -3.85
CA GLU A 204 -17.35 4.16 -2.41
C GLU A 204 -15.90 4.36 -1.95
N THR A 205 -15.70 5.11 -0.87
CA THR A 205 -14.42 5.19 -0.16
C THR A 205 -14.59 4.58 1.22
N LEU A 206 -13.76 3.59 1.53
CA LEU A 206 -13.72 2.87 2.79
C LEU A 206 -12.43 3.26 3.51
N ASP A 207 -12.54 3.72 4.73
CA ASP A 207 -11.40 3.95 5.60
C ASP A 207 -11.27 2.78 6.57
N VAL A 208 -10.11 2.14 6.59
CA VAL A 208 -9.75 1.23 7.67
C VAL A 208 -9.38 2.12 8.84
N ALA A 209 -10.45 2.69 9.43
CA ALA A 209 -10.28 3.54 10.58
C ALA A 209 -9.86 2.70 11.78
N ASP A 210 -8.94 3.22 12.51
CA ASP A 210 -8.95 3.26 13.97
C ASP A 210 -9.17 1.94 14.77
N ALA A 211 -9.39 0.80 14.12
CA ALA A 211 -9.62 -0.46 14.86
C ALA A 211 -8.35 -0.98 15.57
N PHE A 212 -7.17 -0.51 15.18
CA PHE A 212 -5.88 -0.97 15.72
C PHE A 212 -5.05 0.21 16.21
N HIS A 213 -5.53 0.88 17.25
CA HIS A 213 -4.79 1.95 17.87
C HIS A 213 -3.64 1.39 18.72
N ARG A 214 -2.45 1.41 18.15
CA ARG A 214 -1.23 1.42 18.94
C ARG A 214 -0.71 2.84 18.98
N THR A 215 -0.13 3.24 20.07
CA THR A 215 0.63 4.51 20.14
C THR A 215 2.08 4.27 19.74
N ALA A 216 2.78 5.34 19.33
CA ALA A 216 4.21 5.26 19.09
C ALA A 216 4.97 4.79 20.35
N GLY A 217 4.48 5.16 21.53
CA GLY A 217 5.00 4.70 22.82
C GLY A 217 4.87 3.19 23.00
N GLU A 218 3.70 2.63 22.75
CA GLU A 218 3.49 1.16 22.84
C GLU A 218 4.39 0.40 21.88
N VAL A 219 4.56 0.91 20.65
CA VAL A 219 5.48 0.32 19.67
C VAL A 219 6.92 0.43 20.16
N GLY A 220 7.32 1.60 20.64
CA GLY A 220 8.65 1.79 21.21
C GLY A 220 8.96 0.89 22.41
N ASP A 221 7.98 0.67 23.29
CA ASP A 221 8.13 -0.24 24.43
C ASP A 221 8.23 -1.70 24.01
N ALA A 222 7.46 -2.12 22.98
CA ALA A 222 7.58 -3.43 22.39
C ALA A 222 8.98 -3.64 21.76
N LEU A 223 9.49 -2.64 21.03
CA LEU A 223 10.85 -2.69 20.47
C LEU A 223 11.93 -2.79 21.55
N LYS A 224 11.84 -2.02 22.65
CA LYS A 224 12.77 -2.11 23.78
C LYS A 224 12.74 -3.48 24.45
N ALA A 225 11.56 -4.10 24.53
CA ALA A 225 11.43 -5.45 25.08
C ALA A 225 12.14 -6.50 24.20
N LEU A 226 12.12 -6.32 22.90
CA LEU A 226 12.79 -7.21 21.93
C LEU A 226 14.29 -6.94 21.80
N PHE A 227 14.70 -5.67 21.95
CA PHE A 227 16.08 -5.20 21.79
C PHE A 227 16.52 -4.48 23.08
N PRO A 228 17.03 -5.22 24.08
CA PRO A 228 17.49 -4.62 25.33
C PRO A 228 18.60 -3.58 25.09
N GLY A 229 18.44 -2.38 25.64
CA GLY A 229 19.36 -1.28 25.45
C GLY A 229 19.06 -0.37 24.24
N LEU A 230 18.00 -0.63 23.49
CA LEU A 230 17.57 0.21 22.37
C LEU A 230 17.16 1.60 22.86
N ALA A 231 17.76 2.64 22.28
CA ALA A 231 17.33 4.01 22.45
C ALA A 231 16.18 4.33 21.49
N VAL A 232 15.03 4.71 22.02
CA VAL A 232 13.87 5.12 21.20
C VAL A 232 13.63 6.61 21.40
N ALA A 233 13.68 7.36 20.31
CA ALA A 233 13.31 8.75 20.25
C ALA A 233 11.93 8.93 19.61
N TYR A 234 11.19 9.95 20.01
CA TYR A 234 9.88 10.30 19.49
C TYR A 234 9.91 11.70 18.90
N GLY A 235 9.13 11.95 17.85
CA GLY A 235 8.95 13.28 17.27
C GLY A 235 7.94 14.12 18.08
N ASP A 236 7.80 15.38 17.69
CA ASP A 236 6.92 16.34 18.39
C ASP A 236 5.54 16.51 17.72
N SER A 237 5.31 15.86 16.57
CA SER A 237 4.07 16.03 15.81
C SER A 237 2.92 15.16 16.32
N ALA A 238 1.72 15.73 16.40
CA ALA A 238 0.50 15.00 16.77
C ALA A 238 0.03 14.02 15.68
N GLY A 239 0.65 14.02 14.51
CA GLY A 239 0.34 13.12 13.38
C GLY A 239 1.55 12.28 12.98
N TYR A 240 1.32 11.03 12.66
CA TYR A 240 2.35 10.11 12.22
C TYR A 240 2.58 10.21 10.71
N THR A 241 3.77 10.61 10.31
CA THR A 241 4.23 10.47 8.93
C THR A 241 5.37 9.47 8.92
N LEU A 242 5.25 8.36 8.23
CA LEU A 242 6.33 7.38 8.15
C LEU A 242 7.47 7.97 7.31
N SER A 243 8.49 8.45 7.98
CA SER A 243 9.80 8.70 7.41
C SER A 243 10.80 8.13 8.38
N LEU A 244 11.40 7.02 8.02
CA LEU A 244 12.59 6.55 8.71
C LEU A 244 13.70 7.56 8.38
N ILE A 245 14.03 8.40 9.34
CA ILE A 245 15.22 9.24 9.23
C ILE A 245 16.41 8.30 9.38
N HIS A 246 17.13 8.06 8.30
CA HIS A 246 18.48 7.59 8.40
C HIS A 246 19.25 8.60 9.27
N ILE A 247 19.56 8.23 10.49
CA ILE A 247 20.53 8.96 11.28
C ILE A 247 21.86 8.69 10.57
N SER A 248 22.28 9.67 9.75
CA SER A 248 23.63 9.68 9.19
C SER A 248 24.62 9.55 10.34
N GLU A 249 25.64 8.72 10.16
CA GLU A 249 26.73 8.45 11.11
C GLU A 249 27.20 9.72 11.79
N PRO A 250 27.51 9.66 13.10
CA PRO A 250 28.14 10.77 13.76
C PRO A 250 29.49 11.01 13.04
N THR A 251 29.61 12.15 12.40
CA THR A 251 30.90 12.67 11.91
C THR A 251 31.88 12.65 13.06
N ARG A 252 32.92 11.84 12.96
CA ARG A 252 34.09 11.85 13.85
C ARG A 252 34.87 13.13 13.70
#